data_159eeb7a5f242943a1675f988505d5e0
#
_entry.id   159eeb7a5f242943a1675f988505d5e0
#
_cell.length_a   1.000
_cell.length_b   1.000
_cell.length_c   1.000
_cell.angle_alpha   90.00
_cell.angle_beta   90.00
_cell.angle_gamma   90.00
#
_symmetry.space_group_name_H-M   'P 1'
#
loop_
_entity.id
_entity.type
_entity.pdbx_description
1 polymer ?
#
loop_
_entity_poly.entity_id
_entity_poly.type
_entity_poly.pdbx_seq_one_letter_code
_entity_poly.pdbx_strand_id
1 'polypeptide(L)'
;ECVVHRSLDAFVAKLVEKTKGIKIGDPTVRGVFLGPVINQRSVDTFLAAASEAKRDGKVEIGGERLTDGDLAKGFYVAPTVVTGLAPTHRLFKEELFVPFVVVTKVDSFEAGIKLANESEYALTAGCFTEDEKEIRTFLDTIEGGVIYVNRRAGSTTGAWPMVQPFGGWKKSGTTGKSGGGLYYVQQYLREQSQTIVR
;
A
#
# COMPACT_ATOMS: atom_id res chain seq x y z
N GLU A 1 2.56 1.39 4.48
CA GLU A 1 3.41 2.41 5.13
C GLU A 1 3.61 3.63 4.26
N CYS A 2 3.91 4.75 4.87
CA CYS A 2 4.29 5.98 4.18
C CYS A 2 5.52 6.57 4.86
N VAL A 3 6.55 6.83 4.08
CA VAL A 3 7.82 7.38 4.57
C VAL A 3 7.97 8.81 4.05
N VAL A 4 8.20 9.77 4.94
CA VAL A 4 8.30 11.20 4.61
C VAL A 4 9.66 11.75 5.02
N HIS A 5 10.43 12.23 4.06
CA HIS A 5 11.73 12.83 4.30
C HIS A 5 11.61 14.31 4.69
N ARG A 6 10.73 15.07 4.01
CA ARG A 6 10.57 16.51 4.22
C ARG A 6 9.17 16.84 4.73
N SER A 7 9.06 17.86 5.56
CA SER A 7 7.78 18.48 5.93
C SER A 7 6.71 17.49 6.43
N LEU A 8 7.06 16.58 7.36
CA LEU A 8 6.14 15.59 7.91
C LEU A 8 4.82 16.23 8.36
N ASP A 9 4.86 17.30 9.15
CA ASP A 9 3.66 17.91 9.71
C ASP A 9 2.73 18.46 8.62
N ALA A 10 3.27 19.12 7.60
CA ALA A 10 2.51 19.62 6.46
C ALA A 10 1.92 18.49 5.62
N PHE A 11 2.65 17.40 5.44
CA PHE A 11 2.16 16.20 4.76
C PHE A 11 1.01 15.55 5.52
N VAL A 12 1.19 15.33 6.82
CA VAL A 12 0.16 14.72 7.68
C VAL A 12 -1.09 15.58 7.75
N ALA A 13 -0.96 16.90 7.89
CA ALA A 13 -2.09 17.82 7.89
C ALA A 13 -2.93 17.70 6.60
N LYS A 14 -2.28 17.68 5.43
CA LYS A 14 -2.96 17.50 4.14
C LYS A 14 -3.57 16.10 3.99
N LEU A 15 -2.89 15.07 4.48
CA LEU A 15 -3.41 13.70 4.45
C LEU A 15 -4.68 13.58 5.30
N VAL A 16 -4.67 14.13 6.51
CA VAL A 16 -5.83 14.17 7.40
C VAL A 16 -6.99 14.94 6.77
N GLU A 17 -6.73 16.12 6.18
CA GLU A 17 -7.75 16.91 5.48
C GLU A 17 -8.42 16.11 4.35
N LYS A 18 -7.60 15.46 3.50
CA LYS A 18 -8.13 14.63 2.42
C LYS A 18 -8.89 13.41 2.94
N THR A 19 -8.42 12.80 4.02
CA THR A 19 -9.08 11.65 4.66
C THR A 19 -10.45 12.02 5.20
N LYS A 20 -10.61 13.20 5.81
CA LYS A 20 -11.92 13.74 6.25
C LYS A 20 -12.93 13.89 5.11
N GLY A 21 -12.45 14.17 3.90
CA GLY A 21 -13.29 14.30 2.71
C GLY A 21 -13.73 12.97 2.07
N ILE A 22 -13.25 11.83 2.56
CA ILE A 22 -13.61 10.51 2.02
C ILE A 22 -15.07 10.19 2.34
N LYS A 23 -15.88 10.03 1.29
CA LYS A 23 -17.26 9.58 1.43
C LYS A 23 -17.31 8.07 1.62
N ILE A 24 -17.86 7.64 2.75
CA ILE A 24 -17.97 6.25 3.16
C ILE A 24 -19.43 5.80 3.06
N GLY A 25 -19.68 4.59 2.56
CA GLY A 25 -21.05 4.09 2.42
C GLY A 25 -21.15 2.91 1.46
N ASP A 26 -22.36 2.70 0.92
CA ASP A 26 -22.60 1.68 -0.09
C ASP A 26 -21.78 1.98 -1.36
N PRO A 27 -20.86 1.09 -1.78
CA PRO A 27 -19.99 1.31 -2.93
C PRO A 27 -20.73 1.31 -4.29
N THR A 28 -22.01 0.90 -4.33
CA THR A 28 -22.83 0.99 -5.53
C THR A 28 -23.37 2.41 -5.75
N VAL A 29 -23.32 3.27 -4.72
CA VAL A 29 -23.76 4.65 -4.79
C VAL A 29 -22.67 5.53 -5.38
N ARG A 30 -22.99 6.27 -6.44
CA ARG A 30 -22.04 7.17 -7.11
C ARG A 30 -21.46 8.20 -6.13
N GLY A 31 -20.14 8.33 -6.15
CA GLY A 31 -19.39 9.26 -5.30
C GLY A 31 -19.02 8.71 -3.93
N VAL A 32 -19.46 7.52 -3.56
CA VAL A 32 -18.88 6.79 -2.44
C VAL A 32 -17.50 6.28 -2.86
N PHE A 33 -16.50 6.54 -2.02
CA PHE A 33 -15.12 6.15 -2.28
C PHE A 33 -14.73 4.90 -1.48
N LEU A 34 -15.19 4.76 -0.24
CA LEU A 34 -14.83 3.66 0.64
C LEU A 34 -16.07 2.87 1.05
N GLY A 35 -16.08 1.58 0.73
CA GLY A 35 -17.07 0.60 1.18
C GLY A 35 -16.69 -0.04 2.53
N PRO A 36 -17.44 -1.10 2.93
CA PRO A 36 -17.14 -1.84 4.15
C PRO A 36 -15.88 -2.71 3.97
N VAL A 37 -15.22 -3.07 5.07
CA VAL A 37 -14.26 -4.16 5.09
C VAL A 37 -14.97 -5.50 4.92
N ILE A 38 -14.22 -6.55 4.55
CA ILE A 38 -14.83 -7.79 4.03
C ILE A 38 -15.69 -8.57 5.06
N ASN A 39 -15.35 -8.51 6.35
CA ASN A 39 -16.04 -9.29 7.39
C ASN A 39 -15.75 -8.75 8.80
N GLN A 40 -16.37 -9.37 9.81
CA GLN A 40 -16.18 -9.01 11.21
C GLN A 40 -14.73 -9.17 11.67
N ARG A 41 -14.02 -10.21 11.22
CA ARG A 41 -12.60 -10.41 11.57
C ARG A 41 -11.72 -9.22 11.13
N SER A 42 -12.04 -8.64 9.98
CA SER A 42 -11.33 -7.43 9.52
C SER A 42 -11.64 -6.21 10.39
N VAL A 43 -12.88 -6.09 10.90
CA VAL A 43 -13.22 -5.06 11.90
C VAL A 43 -12.43 -5.27 13.19
N ASP A 44 -12.37 -6.51 13.68
CA ASP A 44 -11.66 -6.85 14.91
C ASP A 44 -10.15 -6.58 14.77
N THR A 45 -9.56 -6.96 13.63
CA THR A 45 -8.16 -6.65 13.29
C THR A 45 -7.92 -5.14 13.27
N PHE A 46 -8.83 -4.38 12.66
CA PHE A 46 -8.75 -2.92 12.60
C PHE A 46 -8.81 -2.30 14.00
N LEU A 47 -9.78 -2.69 14.83
CA LEU A 47 -9.95 -2.15 16.17
C LEU A 47 -8.76 -2.48 17.09
N ALA A 48 -8.22 -3.70 16.99
CA ALA A 48 -7.01 -4.08 17.70
C ALA A 48 -5.82 -3.22 17.29
N ALA A 49 -5.60 -3.02 15.99
CA ALA A 49 -4.54 -2.15 15.47
C ALA A 49 -4.72 -0.69 15.89
N ALA A 50 -5.96 -0.16 15.86
CA ALA A 50 -6.26 1.19 16.30
C ALA A 50 -6.01 1.40 17.80
N SER A 51 -6.37 0.41 18.62
CA SER A 51 -6.10 0.42 20.07
C SER A 51 -4.60 0.43 20.35
N GLU A 52 -3.84 -0.40 19.64
CA GLU A 52 -2.39 -0.47 19.77
C GLU A 52 -1.73 0.85 19.30
N ALA A 53 -2.18 1.40 18.18
CA ALA A 53 -1.70 2.68 17.68
C ALA A 53 -1.96 3.85 18.63
N LYS A 54 -3.09 3.84 19.35
CA LYS A 54 -3.41 4.84 20.38
C LYS A 54 -2.50 4.74 21.61
N ARG A 55 -2.05 3.53 21.95
CA ARG A 55 -1.15 3.29 23.07
C ARG A 55 0.30 3.65 22.74
N ASP A 56 0.77 3.27 21.55
CA ASP A 56 2.20 3.25 21.20
C ASP A 56 2.62 4.40 20.27
N GLY A 57 1.64 5.12 19.70
CA GLY A 57 1.84 6.23 18.78
C GLY A 57 0.73 7.28 18.87
N LYS A 58 0.40 7.89 17.74
CA LYS A 58 -0.65 8.91 17.65
C LYS A 58 -1.60 8.60 16.48
N VAL A 59 -2.87 8.42 16.78
CA VAL A 59 -3.93 8.37 15.77
C VAL A 59 -4.32 9.80 15.40
N GLU A 60 -3.99 10.22 14.20
CA GLU A 60 -4.27 11.57 13.70
C GLU A 60 -5.72 11.73 13.25
N ILE A 61 -6.33 10.67 12.73
CA ILE A 61 -7.75 10.58 12.34
C ILE A 61 -8.19 9.12 12.28
N GLY A 62 -9.45 8.85 12.54
CA GLY A 62 -10.06 7.51 12.47
C GLY A 62 -9.84 6.67 13.72
N GLY A 63 -9.73 5.36 13.55
CA GLY A 63 -9.50 4.41 14.65
C GLY A 63 -10.78 3.94 15.33
N GLU A 64 -11.95 4.10 14.68
CA GLU A 64 -13.25 3.64 15.18
C GLU A 64 -14.04 2.87 14.12
N ARG A 65 -14.94 2.01 14.59
CA ARG A 65 -16.00 1.44 13.77
C ARG A 65 -17.10 2.48 13.56
N LEU A 66 -17.65 2.52 12.34
CA LEU A 66 -18.75 3.42 11.98
C LEU A 66 -20.08 2.67 12.12
N THR A 67 -20.99 3.20 12.93
CA THR A 67 -22.28 2.55 13.27
C THR A 67 -23.47 3.47 13.11
N ASP A 68 -23.32 4.65 12.49
CA ASP A 68 -24.39 5.61 12.31
C ASP A 68 -25.25 5.23 11.10
N GLY A 69 -26.57 5.21 11.31
CA GLY A 69 -27.55 4.95 10.25
C GLY A 69 -27.31 3.62 9.51
N ASP A 70 -27.18 3.70 8.20
CA ASP A 70 -26.98 2.51 7.35
C ASP A 70 -25.60 1.85 7.54
N LEU A 71 -24.61 2.59 8.04
CA LEU A 71 -23.28 2.01 8.32
C LEU A 71 -23.32 0.96 9.42
N ALA A 72 -24.30 1.03 10.33
CA ALA A 72 -24.52 0.00 11.36
C ALA A 72 -24.80 -1.39 10.80
N LYS A 73 -25.33 -1.46 9.58
CA LYS A 73 -25.72 -2.73 8.91
C LYS A 73 -24.55 -3.45 8.25
N GLY A 74 -23.36 -2.84 8.25
CA GLY A 74 -22.17 -3.37 7.58
C GLY A 74 -20.90 -3.32 8.43
N PHE A 75 -19.80 -3.69 7.83
CA PHE A 75 -18.48 -3.74 8.45
C PHE A 75 -17.67 -2.45 8.15
N TYR A 76 -18.24 -1.31 8.49
CA TYR A 76 -17.63 -0.02 8.18
C TYR A 76 -16.66 0.42 9.28
N VAL A 77 -15.47 0.87 8.87
CA VAL A 77 -14.44 1.42 9.74
C VAL A 77 -13.92 2.74 9.17
N ALA A 78 -13.52 3.65 10.03
CA ALA A 78 -13.00 4.94 9.62
C ALA A 78 -11.58 4.81 9.01
N PRO A 79 -11.30 5.41 7.83
CA PRO A 79 -9.94 5.46 7.31
C PRO A 79 -9.02 6.11 8.35
N THR A 80 -7.91 5.45 8.64
CA THR A 80 -7.07 5.76 9.80
C THR A 80 -5.67 6.16 9.39
N VAL A 81 -5.19 7.28 9.90
CA VAL A 81 -3.82 7.77 9.75
C VAL A 81 -3.14 7.77 11.12
N VAL A 82 -1.98 7.15 11.19
CA VAL A 82 -1.18 7.02 12.42
C VAL A 82 0.21 7.57 12.21
N THR A 83 0.74 8.24 13.22
CA THR A 83 2.12 8.73 13.30
C THR A 83 2.78 8.30 14.60
N GLY A 84 4.06 8.57 14.76
CA GLY A 84 4.78 8.38 16.02
C GLY A 84 5.11 6.94 16.40
N LEU A 85 4.81 5.96 15.55
CA LEU A 85 5.26 4.58 15.75
C LEU A 85 6.71 4.41 15.31
N ALA A 86 7.47 3.61 16.06
CA ALA A 86 8.81 3.23 15.65
C ALA A 86 8.76 2.40 14.35
N PRO A 87 9.74 2.54 13.45
CA PRO A 87 9.80 1.73 12.22
C PRO A 87 9.87 0.22 12.45
N THR A 88 10.29 -0.21 13.64
CA THR A 88 10.32 -1.62 14.06
C THR A 88 8.97 -2.13 14.57
N HIS A 89 8.00 -1.26 14.77
CA HIS A 89 6.68 -1.62 15.29
C HIS A 89 5.94 -2.54 14.30
N ARG A 90 5.19 -3.54 14.81
CA ARG A 90 4.50 -4.50 13.94
C ARG A 90 3.50 -3.84 12.98
N LEU A 91 2.79 -2.78 13.42
CA LEU A 91 1.85 -2.03 12.57
C LEU A 91 2.53 -1.31 11.38
N PHE A 92 3.85 -1.17 11.42
CA PHE A 92 4.67 -0.67 10.33
C PHE A 92 5.14 -1.79 9.40
N LYS A 93 5.17 -3.04 9.87
CA LYS A 93 5.73 -4.20 9.14
C LYS A 93 4.66 -5.14 8.59
N GLU A 94 3.54 -5.31 9.31
CA GLU A 94 2.49 -6.27 8.94
C GLU A 94 1.46 -5.67 7.97
N GLU A 95 1.01 -6.46 7.03
CA GLU A 95 -0.10 -6.13 6.15
C GLU A 95 -1.43 -6.43 6.85
N LEU A 96 -2.18 -5.38 7.21
CA LEU A 96 -3.44 -5.51 7.94
C LEU A 96 -4.66 -5.73 7.02
N PHE A 97 -4.57 -5.37 5.76
CA PHE A 97 -5.65 -5.43 4.76
C PHE A 97 -6.91 -4.63 5.14
N VAL A 98 -6.73 -3.48 5.78
CA VAL A 98 -7.77 -2.56 6.23
C VAL A 98 -7.38 -1.11 5.91
N PRO A 99 -8.30 -0.13 5.92
CA PRO A 99 -8.00 1.26 5.60
C PRO A 99 -7.20 1.95 6.72
N PHE A 100 -5.94 1.58 6.83
CA PHE A 100 -5.02 2.01 7.89
C PHE A 100 -3.65 2.34 7.29
N VAL A 101 -3.13 3.53 7.54
CA VAL A 101 -1.82 3.94 7.08
C VAL A 101 -0.97 4.45 8.24
N VAL A 102 0.27 3.98 8.31
CA VAL A 102 1.29 4.48 9.23
C VAL A 102 2.22 5.41 8.47
N VAL A 103 2.48 6.59 9.02
CA VAL A 103 3.39 7.59 8.45
C VAL A 103 4.54 7.80 9.41
N THR A 104 5.76 7.73 8.89
CA THR A 104 6.97 8.01 9.66
C THR A 104 7.87 9.02 8.94
N LYS A 105 8.71 9.70 9.72
CA LYS A 105 9.74 10.60 9.21
C LYS A 105 11.07 9.87 9.10
N VAL A 106 11.84 10.23 8.09
CA VAL A 106 13.24 9.83 7.94
C VAL A 106 14.13 11.05 7.70
N ASP A 107 15.41 10.91 7.97
CA ASP A 107 16.37 12.02 7.91
C ASP A 107 16.91 12.27 6.51
N SER A 108 16.83 11.27 5.62
CA SER A 108 17.24 11.40 4.23
C SER A 108 16.35 10.58 3.29
N PHE A 109 16.44 10.86 2.01
CA PHE A 109 15.75 10.11 0.97
C PHE A 109 16.24 8.65 0.92
N GLU A 110 17.55 8.46 1.01
CA GLU A 110 18.19 7.14 1.04
C GLU A 110 17.78 6.31 2.27
N ALA A 111 17.66 6.97 3.44
CA ALA A 111 17.14 6.34 4.64
C ALA A 111 15.70 5.87 4.45
N GLY A 112 14.89 6.64 3.71
CA GLY A 112 13.52 6.27 3.34
C GLY A 112 13.47 5.03 2.46
N ILE A 113 14.29 4.96 1.41
CA ILE A 113 14.39 3.80 0.54
C ILE A 113 14.86 2.56 1.33
N LYS A 114 15.89 2.73 2.16
CA LYS A 114 16.38 1.64 3.01
C LYS A 114 15.28 1.09 3.90
N LEU A 115 14.53 1.96 4.58
CA LEU A 115 13.43 1.55 5.45
C LEU A 115 12.33 0.82 4.67
N ALA A 116 11.93 1.34 3.50
CA ALA A 116 10.96 0.69 2.64
C ALA A 116 11.43 -0.70 2.18
N ASN A 117 12.71 -0.85 1.87
CA ASN A 117 13.31 -2.13 1.48
C ASN A 117 13.46 -3.13 2.64
N GLU A 118 13.34 -2.71 3.90
CA GLU A 118 13.32 -3.64 5.05
C GLU A 118 12.01 -4.44 5.16
N SER A 119 10.97 -4.06 4.41
CA SER A 119 9.72 -4.84 4.36
C SER A 119 9.95 -6.23 3.79
N GLU A 120 9.28 -7.23 4.36
CA GLU A 120 9.24 -8.59 3.80
C GLU A 120 8.37 -8.69 2.54
N TYR A 121 7.56 -7.66 2.26
CA TYR A 121 6.71 -7.52 1.08
C TYR A 121 7.31 -6.51 0.11
N ALA A 122 7.10 -6.73 -1.17
CA ALA A 122 7.61 -5.86 -2.22
C ALA A 122 6.72 -5.92 -3.47
N LEU A 123 5.42 -5.68 -3.30
CA LEU A 123 4.47 -5.68 -4.41
C LEU A 123 4.56 -4.36 -5.18
N THR A 124 4.32 -3.25 -4.50
CA THR A 124 4.34 -1.92 -5.12
C THR A 124 5.09 -0.92 -4.26
N ALA A 125 5.77 0.01 -4.93
CA ALA A 125 6.36 1.17 -4.28
C ALA A 125 6.19 2.43 -5.14
N GLY A 126 5.92 3.56 -4.51
CA GLY A 126 5.76 4.85 -5.18
C GLY A 126 6.61 5.94 -4.55
N CYS A 127 7.13 6.83 -5.38
CA CYS A 127 7.89 7.99 -4.96
C CYS A 127 7.27 9.27 -5.53
N PHE A 128 7.35 10.36 -4.77
CA PHE A 128 6.92 11.70 -5.19
C PHE A 128 8.06 12.67 -4.92
N THR A 129 8.71 13.09 -5.98
CA THR A 129 9.81 14.07 -5.96
C THR A 129 9.97 14.72 -7.32
N GLU A 130 10.52 15.94 -7.38
CA GLU A 130 10.90 16.63 -8.60
C GLU A 130 12.43 16.60 -8.83
N ASP A 131 13.18 16.03 -7.90
CA ASP A 131 14.63 15.91 -7.99
C ASP A 131 15.02 14.69 -8.84
N GLU A 132 15.62 14.93 -9.99
CA GLU A 132 16.04 13.90 -10.95
C GLU A 132 17.04 12.89 -10.34
N LYS A 133 17.86 13.30 -9.39
CA LYS A 133 18.78 12.40 -8.70
C LYS A 133 18.03 11.46 -7.75
N GLU A 134 17.06 11.99 -7.00
CA GLU A 134 16.18 11.16 -6.15
C GLU A 134 15.37 10.18 -7.01
N ILE A 135 14.82 10.64 -8.16
CA ILE A 135 14.09 9.76 -9.09
C ILE A 135 14.99 8.62 -9.54
N ARG A 136 16.20 8.90 -10.01
CA ARG A 136 17.13 7.87 -10.47
C ARG A 136 17.49 6.91 -9.34
N THR A 137 17.86 7.44 -8.18
CA THR A 137 18.19 6.64 -7.00
C THR A 137 17.05 5.73 -6.61
N PHE A 138 15.80 6.23 -6.60
CA PHE A 138 14.62 5.41 -6.31
C PHE A 138 14.45 4.26 -7.32
N LEU A 139 14.45 4.58 -8.61
CA LEU A 139 14.25 3.56 -9.66
C LEU A 139 15.34 2.48 -9.66
N ASP A 140 16.56 2.83 -9.29
CA ASP A 140 17.69 1.90 -9.30
C ASP A 140 17.79 1.05 -8.02
N THR A 141 17.17 1.49 -6.91
CA THR A 141 17.44 0.87 -5.59
C THR A 141 16.22 0.37 -4.83
N ILE A 142 15.00 0.84 -5.17
CA ILE A 142 13.80 0.34 -4.48
C ILE A 142 13.49 -1.11 -4.88
N GLU A 143 13.21 -1.92 -3.91
CA GLU A 143 12.79 -3.31 -4.12
C GLU A 143 11.27 -3.37 -4.24
N GLY A 144 10.78 -3.57 -5.45
CA GLY A 144 9.35 -3.67 -5.72
C GLY A 144 9.07 -4.22 -7.12
N GLY A 145 8.02 -5.02 -7.24
CA GLY A 145 7.61 -5.60 -8.53
C GLY A 145 6.94 -4.58 -9.44
N VAL A 146 6.27 -3.58 -8.88
CA VAL A 146 5.66 -2.46 -9.59
C VAL A 146 6.07 -1.16 -8.91
N ILE A 147 6.86 -0.35 -9.60
CA ILE A 147 7.36 0.92 -9.09
C ILE A 147 6.88 2.09 -9.95
N TYR A 148 6.65 3.23 -9.33
CA TYR A 148 6.21 4.42 -10.03
C TYR A 148 6.72 5.71 -9.37
N VAL A 149 6.87 6.76 -10.16
CA VAL A 149 7.23 8.11 -9.70
C VAL A 149 6.12 9.07 -10.09
N ASN A 150 5.74 9.95 -9.17
CA ASN A 150 4.79 11.06 -9.35
C ASN A 150 3.42 10.65 -9.90
N ARG A 151 3.00 9.42 -9.69
CA ARG A 151 1.70 8.94 -10.16
C ARG A 151 0.59 9.43 -9.24
N ARG A 152 -0.29 10.28 -9.75
CA ARG A 152 -1.34 10.95 -8.97
C ARG A 152 -2.67 10.19 -8.93
N ALA A 153 -2.90 9.31 -9.89
CA ALA A 153 -4.15 8.57 -10.02
C ALA A 153 -3.91 7.18 -10.63
N GLY A 154 -4.88 6.30 -10.50
CA GLY A 154 -4.85 4.95 -11.02
C GLY A 154 -5.08 3.91 -9.94
N SER A 155 -4.86 2.62 -10.25
CA SER A 155 -5.03 1.56 -9.26
C SER A 155 -4.02 1.67 -8.14
N THR A 156 -4.38 1.22 -6.96
CA THR A 156 -3.50 1.16 -5.79
C THR A 156 -2.27 0.28 -6.02
N THR A 157 -2.37 -0.67 -6.95
CA THR A 157 -1.28 -1.56 -7.33
C THR A 157 -0.22 -0.89 -8.21
N GLY A 158 -0.54 0.27 -8.82
CA GLY A 158 0.38 0.99 -9.69
C GLY A 158 0.57 0.39 -11.09
N ALA A 159 0.17 -0.85 -11.34
CA ALA A 159 0.32 -1.48 -12.65
C ALA A 159 -0.86 -1.16 -13.59
N TRP A 160 -0.55 -0.97 -14.87
CA TRP A 160 -1.54 -0.87 -15.94
C TRP A 160 -1.84 -2.28 -16.45
N PRO A 161 -3.04 -2.83 -16.26
CA PRO A 161 -3.39 -4.15 -16.75
C PRO A 161 -3.10 -4.29 -18.25
N MET A 162 -2.57 -5.44 -18.66
CA MET A 162 -2.20 -5.79 -20.03
C MET A 162 -1.03 -4.98 -20.64
N VAL A 163 -0.58 -3.92 -19.98
CA VAL A 163 0.53 -3.08 -20.44
C VAL A 163 1.77 -3.32 -19.59
N GLN A 164 1.58 -3.46 -18.29
CA GLN A 164 2.66 -3.69 -17.33
C GLN A 164 2.43 -5.00 -16.59
N PRO A 165 3.49 -5.78 -16.32
CA PRO A 165 3.37 -6.95 -15.48
C PRO A 165 2.96 -6.55 -14.06
N PHE A 166 2.07 -7.34 -13.46
CA PHE A 166 1.64 -7.17 -12.09
C PHE A 166 2.10 -8.34 -11.24
N GLY A 167 3.07 -8.12 -10.40
CA GLY A 167 3.61 -9.10 -9.45
C GLY A 167 4.63 -8.46 -8.54
N GLY A 168 4.95 -9.13 -7.45
CA GLY A 168 5.83 -8.65 -6.42
C GLY A 168 7.16 -9.39 -6.34
N TRP A 169 8.05 -8.83 -5.58
CA TRP A 169 9.27 -9.46 -5.11
C TRP A 169 9.09 -9.93 -3.68
N LYS A 170 10.08 -10.58 -3.11
CA LYS A 170 10.06 -11.10 -1.73
C LYS A 170 8.81 -11.96 -1.48
N LYS A 171 8.13 -11.79 -0.35
CA LYS A 171 6.89 -12.53 -0.04
C LYS A 171 5.68 -12.14 -0.90
N SER A 172 5.77 -11.07 -1.69
CA SER A 172 4.71 -10.64 -2.59
C SER A 172 4.74 -11.30 -3.96
N GLY A 173 5.68 -12.20 -4.23
CA GLY A 173 5.78 -12.92 -5.49
C GLY A 173 6.59 -14.21 -5.36
N THR A 174 6.25 -15.22 -6.17
CA THR A 174 6.89 -16.53 -6.17
C THR A 174 7.70 -16.81 -7.43
N THR A 175 7.48 -16.04 -8.49
CA THR A 175 8.18 -16.19 -9.78
C THR A 175 8.56 -14.83 -10.34
N GLY A 176 9.58 -14.78 -11.19
CA GLY A 176 9.92 -13.57 -11.94
C GLY A 176 8.98 -13.27 -13.10
N LYS A 177 7.85 -13.98 -13.22
CA LYS A 177 6.91 -13.89 -14.34
C LYS A 177 5.53 -13.47 -13.84
N SER A 178 5.28 -12.19 -13.87
CA SER A 178 4.09 -11.57 -13.28
C SER A 178 2.88 -11.61 -14.20
N GLY A 179 1.68 -11.60 -13.60
CA GLY A 179 0.42 -11.57 -14.33
C GLY A 179 0.34 -10.39 -15.30
N GLY A 180 -0.19 -10.60 -16.50
CA GLY A 180 -0.29 -9.58 -17.55
C GLY A 180 1.02 -9.20 -18.25
N GLY A 181 2.17 -9.80 -17.87
CA GLY A 181 3.45 -9.57 -18.52
C GLY A 181 3.70 -10.51 -19.72
N LEU A 182 4.67 -10.15 -20.57
CA LEU A 182 5.04 -10.90 -21.78
C LEU A 182 5.39 -12.35 -21.51
N TYR A 183 5.94 -12.63 -20.35
CA TYR A 183 6.45 -13.96 -19.99
C TYR A 183 5.46 -14.77 -19.14
N TYR A 184 4.28 -14.22 -18.84
CA TYR A 184 3.33 -14.86 -17.95
C TYR A 184 2.88 -16.24 -18.45
N VAL A 185 2.50 -16.33 -19.72
CA VAL A 185 2.02 -17.58 -20.32
C VAL A 185 3.12 -18.64 -20.40
N GLN A 186 4.37 -18.24 -20.62
CA GLN A 186 5.50 -19.17 -20.76
C GLN A 186 5.73 -20.06 -19.53
N GLN A 187 5.37 -19.59 -18.33
CA GLN A 187 5.52 -20.40 -17.10
C GLN A 187 4.60 -21.63 -17.07
N TYR A 188 3.57 -21.67 -17.91
CA TYR A 188 2.64 -22.80 -18.06
C TYR A 188 2.94 -23.69 -19.25
N LEU A 189 3.93 -23.34 -20.07
CA LEU A 189 4.36 -24.10 -21.24
C LEU A 189 5.48 -25.08 -20.88
N ARG A 190 5.59 -26.12 -21.65
CA ARG A 190 6.69 -27.10 -21.57
C ARG A 190 7.52 -27.04 -22.85
N GLU A 191 8.82 -26.98 -22.70
CA GLU A 191 9.75 -27.12 -23.83
C GLU A 191 9.87 -28.56 -24.22
N GLN A 192 9.94 -28.85 -25.53
CA GLN A 192 10.15 -30.15 -26.07
C GLN A 192 11.16 -30.08 -27.25
N SER A 193 12.23 -30.87 -27.17
CA SER A 193 13.15 -31.06 -28.30
C SER A 193 12.74 -32.30 -29.06
N GLN A 194 12.63 -32.20 -30.40
CA GLN A 194 12.32 -33.31 -31.28
C GLN A 194 13.41 -33.45 -32.35
N THR A 195 13.93 -34.66 -32.54
CA THR A 195 14.93 -34.96 -33.57
C THR A 195 14.43 -36.12 -34.45
N ILE A 196 14.44 -35.93 -35.77
CA ILE A 196 14.14 -36.99 -36.76
C ILE A 196 15.39 -37.19 -37.58
N VAL A 197 15.94 -38.41 -37.55
CA VAL A 197 17.02 -38.86 -38.45
C VAL A 197 16.37 -39.67 -39.57
N ARG A 198 16.61 -39.28 -40.81
CA ARG A 198 16.12 -39.97 -42.02
C ARG A 198 17.29 -40.59 -42.77
#